data_9c90e421e8b5d881c993d0c9611aee21
#
_entry.id   9c90e421e8b5d881c993d0c9611aee21
#
_cell.length_a   1.000
_cell.length_b   1.000
_cell.length_c   1.000
_cell.angle_alpha   90.00
_cell.angle_beta   90.00
_cell.angle_gamma   90.00
#
_symmetry.space_group_name_H-M   'P 1'
#
loop_
_entity.id
_entity.type
_entity.pdbx_description
1 polymer ?
#
loop_
_entity_poly.entity_id
_entity_poly.type
_entity_poly.pdbx_seq_one_letter_code
_entity_poly.pdbx_strand_id
1 'polypeptide(L)'
;MLAALPAISGYLQTGYEWSDNSSSFFIKRVRLSLSGNIAPKLDYRVQIEFASPKIVDAYLCYRPFDELNLQLGEYKLPFSIENTEYVPLRYEFIEYPLSLCKLMGFNDLCGLSATGRDMGAQLFGGFFRRDGYSILNYNIGVFNGEGLNVRDKNKSKDVVARLTLKPAAGLQLAGSYYWGEYGADYLKRVRYGAGACYDRGPVVVRGEYICGTTGDLDSEGWYAVAGWRVTKTLLPAVRYDTFLENSARSSSRQTNYTAALTWQPVKYLRCQLNYTYEDYAARDVSGNNVVALMLSGIF
;
A
#
# COMPACT_ATOMS: atom_id res chain seq x y z
N MET A 1 12.67 -31.03 -17.82
CA MET A 1 13.41 -30.12 -16.94
C MET A 1 12.77 -30.16 -15.56
N LEU A 2 13.53 -30.47 -14.51
CA LEU A 2 13.04 -30.33 -13.14
C LEU A 2 12.74 -28.83 -12.91
N ALA A 3 11.52 -28.51 -12.46
CA ALA A 3 11.19 -27.15 -12.05
C ALA A 3 12.16 -26.70 -10.96
N ALA A 4 12.67 -25.49 -11.04
CA ALA A 4 13.51 -24.93 -9.99
C ALA A 4 12.71 -24.91 -8.67
N LEU A 5 13.39 -25.21 -7.55
CA LEU A 5 12.76 -25.13 -6.24
C LEU A 5 12.21 -23.71 -6.01
N PRO A 6 11.02 -23.58 -5.39
CA PRO A 6 10.47 -22.28 -5.09
C PRO A 6 11.38 -21.49 -4.13
N ALA A 7 11.52 -20.20 -4.36
CA ALA A 7 12.10 -19.29 -3.38
C ALA A 7 11.13 -19.12 -2.21
N ILE A 8 11.60 -19.41 -1.00
CA ILE A 8 10.85 -19.25 0.24
C ILE A 8 11.39 -18.01 0.94
N SER A 9 10.48 -17.14 1.41
CA SER A 9 10.83 -15.99 2.21
C SER A 9 9.67 -15.65 3.17
N GLY A 10 9.99 -15.00 4.26
CA GLY A 10 8.94 -14.64 5.21
C GLY A 10 9.38 -13.56 6.18
N TYR A 11 8.43 -13.12 6.98
CA TYR A 11 8.69 -12.20 8.07
C TYR A 11 7.62 -12.23 9.15
N LEU A 12 8.05 -11.93 10.37
CA LEU A 12 7.21 -11.70 11.54
C LEU A 12 7.34 -10.22 11.93
N GLN A 13 6.22 -9.55 12.18
CA GLN A 13 6.17 -8.21 12.76
C GLN A 13 5.35 -8.23 14.05
N THR A 14 6.00 -7.90 15.16
CA THR A 14 5.39 -7.84 16.48
C THR A 14 5.83 -6.56 17.19
N GLY A 15 5.05 -6.09 18.15
CA GLY A 15 5.37 -4.85 18.81
C GLY A 15 4.51 -4.56 20.02
N TYR A 16 4.67 -3.33 20.50
CA TYR A 16 3.88 -2.75 21.57
C TYR A 16 3.40 -1.37 21.13
N GLU A 17 2.15 -1.06 21.42
CA GLU A 17 1.54 0.23 21.18
C GLU A 17 0.95 0.76 22.48
N TRP A 18 1.19 2.02 22.72
CA TRP A 18 0.57 2.80 23.78
C TRP A 18 -0.14 4.00 23.16
N SER A 19 -1.33 4.31 23.66
CA SER A 19 -2.06 5.52 23.35
C SER A 19 -2.69 6.11 24.62
N ASP A 20 -3.24 7.31 24.51
CA ASP A 20 -3.94 7.92 25.65
C ASP A 20 -5.13 7.07 26.14
N ASN A 21 -5.65 6.20 25.30
CA ASN A 21 -6.84 5.40 25.59
C ASN A 21 -6.56 3.91 25.86
N SER A 22 -5.40 3.38 25.45
CA SER A 22 -5.11 1.96 25.55
C SER A 22 -3.63 1.64 25.43
N SER A 23 -3.25 0.43 25.86
CA SER A 23 -1.92 -0.11 25.57
C SER A 23 -2.00 -1.62 25.33
N SER A 24 -1.22 -2.12 24.37
CA SER A 24 -1.25 -3.54 24.01
C SER A 24 0.02 -4.00 23.31
N PHE A 25 0.40 -5.26 23.55
CA PHE A 25 1.26 -5.97 22.63
C PHE A 25 0.45 -6.45 21.42
N PHE A 26 1.06 -6.46 20.24
CA PHE A 26 0.41 -6.89 19.02
C PHE A 26 1.31 -7.76 18.15
N ILE A 27 0.69 -8.63 17.36
CA ILE A 27 1.29 -9.26 16.18
C ILE A 27 0.65 -8.62 14.97
N LYS A 28 1.42 -7.84 14.20
CA LYS A 28 0.88 -7.11 13.05
C LYS A 28 0.80 -7.98 11.81
N ARG A 29 1.86 -8.80 11.58
CA ARG A 29 1.93 -9.69 10.41
C ARG A 29 2.82 -10.89 10.69
N VAL A 30 2.41 -12.04 10.19
CA VAL A 30 3.23 -13.25 10.09
C VAL A 30 3.07 -13.77 8.67
N ARG A 31 4.01 -13.50 7.77
CA ARG A 31 3.88 -13.80 6.35
C ARG A 31 4.91 -14.79 5.86
N LEU A 32 4.44 -15.75 5.07
CA LEU A 32 5.26 -16.68 4.30
C LEU A 32 4.95 -16.51 2.82
N SER A 33 5.97 -16.45 1.99
CA SER A 33 5.88 -16.30 0.54
C SER A 33 6.60 -17.42 -0.16
N LEU A 34 5.97 -17.98 -1.18
CA LEU A 34 6.53 -18.89 -2.16
C LEU A 34 6.50 -18.21 -3.52
N SER A 35 7.60 -18.21 -4.25
CA SER A 35 7.65 -17.66 -5.60
C SER A 35 8.63 -18.42 -6.48
N GLY A 36 8.42 -18.37 -7.79
CA GLY A 36 9.28 -19.05 -8.75
C GLY A 36 8.73 -18.95 -10.17
N ASN A 37 9.41 -19.65 -11.08
CA ASN A 37 9.01 -19.74 -12.47
C ASN A 37 8.46 -21.14 -12.77
N ILE A 38 7.26 -21.20 -13.33
CA ILE A 38 6.63 -22.46 -13.80
C ILE A 38 7.21 -22.83 -15.17
N ALA A 39 7.42 -21.82 -16.01
CA ALA A 39 7.97 -21.92 -17.34
C ALA A 39 8.76 -20.65 -17.70
N PRO A 40 9.50 -20.60 -18.81
CA PRO A 40 10.10 -19.37 -19.29
C PRO A 40 9.03 -18.26 -19.42
N LYS A 41 9.31 -17.10 -18.82
CA LYS A 41 8.43 -15.92 -18.80
C LYS A 41 7.09 -16.11 -18.04
N LEU A 42 6.90 -17.21 -17.30
CA LEU A 42 5.70 -17.48 -16.51
C LEU A 42 6.08 -17.64 -15.03
N ASP A 43 5.83 -16.61 -14.25
CA ASP A 43 6.10 -16.54 -12.82
C ASP A 43 4.84 -16.85 -12.01
N TYR A 44 5.05 -17.28 -10.77
CA TYR A 44 3.99 -17.36 -9.77
C TYR A 44 4.43 -16.79 -8.44
N ARG A 45 3.48 -16.37 -7.65
CA ARG A 45 3.66 -16.02 -6.24
C ARG A 45 2.45 -16.45 -5.43
N VAL A 46 2.72 -17.01 -4.26
CA VAL A 46 1.73 -17.25 -3.20
C VAL A 46 2.27 -16.63 -1.92
N GLN A 47 1.47 -15.83 -1.24
CA GLN A 47 1.80 -15.28 0.08
C GLN A 47 0.62 -15.49 1.03
N ILE A 48 0.91 -16.01 2.21
CA ILE A 48 -0.08 -16.29 3.26
C ILE A 48 0.23 -15.41 4.47
N GLU A 49 -0.81 -14.83 5.06
CA GLU A 49 -0.81 -14.14 6.34
C GLU A 49 -1.33 -15.10 7.41
N PHE A 50 -0.56 -15.35 8.46
CA PHE A 50 -0.93 -16.26 9.55
C PHE A 50 -1.47 -15.57 10.79
N ALA A 51 -1.18 -14.28 11.02
CA ALA A 51 -1.70 -13.54 12.16
C ALA A 51 -3.23 -13.33 12.05
N SER A 52 -3.75 -13.17 10.84
CA SER A 52 -5.18 -13.28 10.53
C SER A 52 -5.30 -14.10 9.24
N PRO A 53 -5.52 -15.44 9.34
CA PRO A 53 -5.28 -16.36 8.26
C PRO A 53 -6.02 -16.02 6.97
N LYS A 54 -5.26 -15.72 5.91
CA LYS A 54 -5.77 -15.38 4.58
C LYS A 54 -4.67 -15.50 3.52
N ILE A 55 -5.07 -15.76 2.30
CA ILE A 55 -4.19 -15.61 1.14
C ILE A 55 -4.05 -14.10 0.88
N VAL A 56 -2.82 -13.63 0.78
CA VAL A 56 -2.54 -12.20 0.54
C VAL A 56 -2.20 -11.96 -0.92
N ASP A 57 -1.32 -12.80 -1.48
CA ASP A 57 -1.04 -12.80 -2.91
C ASP A 57 -1.19 -14.25 -3.41
N ALA A 58 -1.85 -14.46 -4.55
CA ALA A 58 -1.92 -15.73 -5.27
C ALA A 58 -2.13 -15.43 -6.75
N TYR A 59 -1.04 -15.39 -7.53
CA TYR A 59 -1.13 -15.00 -8.92
C TYR A 59 -0.15 -15.74 -9.82
N LEU A 60 -0.50 -15.76 -11.11
CA LEU A 60 0.36 -16.07 -12.23
C LEU A 60 0.68 -14.79 -13.00
N CYS A 61 1.92 -14.66 -13.46
CA CYS A 61 2.36 -13.53 -14.26
C CYS A 61 3.12 -14.00 -15.49
N TYR A 62 2.60 -13.70 -16.66
CA TYR A 62 3.23 -13.97 -17.95
C TYR A 62 3.91 -12.72 -18.48
N ARG A 63 5.22 -12.79 -18.76
CA ARG A 63 6.08 -11.66 -19.14
C ARG A 63 6.72 -11.88 -20.52
N PRO A 64 5.94 -11.81 -21.62
CA PRO A 64 6.48 -12.00 -22.95
C PRO A 64 7.45 -10.90 -23.38
N PHE A 65 7.15 -9.64 -23.01
CA PHE A 65 7.88 -8.44 -23.41
C PHE A 65 7.98 -7.46 -22.24
N ASP A 66 8.93 -6.55 -22.27
CA ASP A 66 9.06 -5.48 -21.25
C ASP A 66 7.86 -4.53 -21.28
N GLU A 67 7.28 -4.32 -22.46
CA GLU A 67 6.17 -3.41 -22.70
C GLU A 67 4.79 -4.01 -22.44
N LEU A 68 4.69 -5.36 -22.38
CA LEU A 68 3.40 -6.03 -22.21
C LEU A 68 3.55 -7.28 -21.36
N ASN A 69 2.93 -7.25 -20.19
CA ASN A 69 2.85 -8.35 -19.25
C ASN A 69 1.40 -8.57 -18.83
N LEU A 70 1.05 -9.80 -18.52
CA LEU A 70 -0.27 -10.19 -18.04
C LEU A 70 -0.14 -10.82 -16.65
N GLN A 71 -0.94 -10.35 -15.70
CA GLN A 71 -1.04 -10.94 -14.35
C GLN A 71 -2.49 -11.27 -14.04
N LEU A 72 -2.72 -12.48 -13.49
CA LEU A 72 -4.04 -13.01 -13.13
C LEU A 72 -3.98 -13.62 -11.74
N GLY A 73 -4.95 -13.29 -10.90
CA GLY A 73 -5.08 -13.83 -9.54
C GLY A 73 -5.38 -12.75 -8.52
N GLU A 74 -4.92 -12.96 -7.29
CA GLU A 74 -5.08 -12.04 -6.17
C GLU A 74 -3.76 -11.34 -5.86
N TYR A 75 -3.77 -10.00 -5.89
CA TYR A 75 -2.59 -9.17 -5.67
C TYR A 75 -2.96 -7.71 -5.38
N LYS A 76 -1.96 -6.89 -5.09
CA LYS A 76 -2.15 -5.45 -4.85
C LYS A 76 -2.70 -4.73 -6.08
N LEU A 77 -3.78 -3.98 -5.87
CA LEU A 77 -4.33 -3.06 -6.87
C LEU A 77 -3.26 -2.05 -7.30
N PRO A 78 -3.14 -1.74 -8.60
CA PRO A 78 -2.20 -0.74 -9.10
C PRO A 78 -2.72 0.68 -8.83
N PHE A 79 -2.88 1.03 -7.57
CA PHE A 79 -3.34 2.34 -7.11
C PHE A 79 -2.47 2.81 -5.96
N SER A 80 -2.13 4.10 -5.93
CA SER A 80 -1.29 4.78 -4.94
C SER A 80 0.19 4.39 -4.96
N ILE A 81 1.04 5.36 -4.68
CA ILE A 81 2.49 5.18 -4.50
C ILE A 81 2.77 4.28 -3.30
N GLU A 82 2.12 4.54 -2.16
CA GLU A 82 2.34 3.76 -0.93
C GLU A 82 1.90 2.31 -1.08
N ASN A 83 0.77 2.06 -1.73
CA ASN A 83 0.31 0.68 -1.93
C ASN A 83 1.24 -0.13 -2.84
N THR A 84 1.75 0.47 -3.90
CA THR A 84 2.50 -0.24 -4.94
C THR A 84 4.00 -0.31 -4.67
N GLU A 85 4.63 0.77 -4.17
CA GLU A 85 6.09 0.88 -4.04
C GLU A 85 6.59 0.58 -2.63
N TYR A 86 5.78 0.90 -1.59
CA TYR A 86 6.19 0.81 -0.19
C TYR A 86 5.54 -0.38 0.52
N VAL A 87 6.08 -1.56 0.25
CA VAL A 87 5.68 -2.79 0.96
C VAL A 87 6.11 -2.73 2.44
N PRO A 88 5.47 -3.50 3.35
CA PRO A 88 5.69 -3.39 4.80
C PRO A 88 7.15 -3.42 5.26
N LEU A 89 8.02 -4.19 4.60
CA LEU A 89 9.46 -4.26 4.95
C LEU A 89 10.30 -3.10 4.41
N ARG A 90 9.75 -2.26 3.54
CA ARG A 90 10.42 -1.06 3.00
C ARG A 90 9.82 0.24 3.53
N TYR A 91 8.68 0.14 4.19
CA TYR A 91 7.92 1.29 4.66
C TYR A 91 8.51 1.84 5.97
N GLU A 92 8.73 3.14 6.05
CA GLU A 92 9.38 3.81 7.19
C GLU A 92 8.47 3.87 8.42
N PHE A 93 7.16 3.84 8.22
CA PHE A 93 6.16 3.95 9.27
C PHE A 93 5.49 2.61 9.56
N ILE A 94 4.88 2.49 10.72
CA ILE A 94 4.14 1.28 11.11
C ILE A 94 2.75 1.26 10.44
N GLU A 95 2.09 2.43 10.36
CA GLU A 95 0.78 2.60 9.73
C GLU A 95 0.87 3.40 8.41
N TYR A 96 0.00 3.06 7.46
CA TYR A 96 -0.14 3.79 6.20
C TYR A 96 -0.90 5.12 6.39
N PRO A 97 -0.82 6.08 5.42
CA PRO A 97 -1.55 7.33 5.49
C PRO A 97 -3.06 7.13 5.50
N LEU A 98 -3.78 8.04 6.17
CA LEU A 98 -5.24 8.00 6.29
C LEU A 98 -5.96 7.89 4.93
N SER A 99 -5.56 8.69 3.94
CA SER A 99 -6.18 8.69 2.61
C SER A 99 -6.08 7.32 1.92
N LEU A 100 -4.93 6.63 2.04
CA LEU A 100 -4.80 5.26 1.54
C LEU A 100 -5.64 4.28 2.36
N CYS A 101 -5.60 4.38 3.69
CA CYS A 101 -6.33 3.48 4.58
C CYS A 101 -7.84 3.55 4.33
N LYS A 102 -8.38 4.76 4.26
CA LYS A 102 -9.82 5.01 4.15
C LYS A 102 -10.40 4.80 2.75
N LEU A 103 -9.57 4.88 1.70
CA LEU A 103 -10.04 4.78 0.32
C LEU A 103 -9.60 3.51 -0.43
N MET A 104 -8.63 2.74 0.12
CA MET A 104 -8.04 1.60 -0.61
C MET A 104 -7.96 0.30 0.20
N GLY A 105 -8.97 0.03 1.05
CA GLY A 105 -9.15 -1.29 1.67
C GLY A 105 -8.17 -1.60 2.81
N PHE A 106 -7.86 -0.62 3.66
CA PHE A 106 -7.14 -0.85 4.92
C PHE A 106 -8.03 -0.50 6.13
N ASN A 107 -9.22 -1.06 6.19
CA ASN A 107 -10.36 -0.66 7.01
C ASN A 107 -10.98 0.62 6.44
N ASP A 108 -11.42 0.53 5.20
CA ASP A 108 -11.92 1.66 4.41
C ASP A 108 -13.38 2.03 4.73
N LEU A 109 -13.90 3.01 4.01
CA LEU A 109 -15.28 3.50 4.15
C LEU A 109 -16.35 2.44 3.81
N CYS A 110 -16.00 1.36 3.13
CA CYS A 110 -16.86 0.20 2.89
C CYS A 110 -16.66 -0.92 3.91
N GLY A 111 -15.79 -0.73 4.92
CA GLY A 111 -15.41 -1.77 5.88
C GLY A 111 -14.46 -2.83 5.33
N LEU A 112 -13.85 -2.61 4.17
CA LEU A 112 -12.89 -3.53 3.57
C LEU A 112 -11.54 -3.47 4.29
N SER A 113 -11.03 -4.63 4.68
CA SER A 113 -9.67 -4.83 5.25
C SER A 113 -8.81 -5.69 4.32
N ALA A 114 -8.82 -5.37 3.04
CA ALA A 114 -8.14 -6.10 1.97
C ALA A 114 -6.65 -5.73 1.81
N THR A 115 -6.16 -4.73 2.56
CA THR A 115 -4.79 -4.23 2.46
C THR A 115 -4.37 -3.83 1.04
N GLY A 116 -5.29 -3.13 0.34
CA GLY A 116 -5.10 -2.62 -1.02
C GLY A 116 -5.04 -3.71 -2.09
N ARG A 117 -5.72 -4.86 -1.88
CA ARG A 117 -5.69 -6.04 -2.77
C ARG A 117 -7.07 -6.45 -3.24
N ASP A 118 -7.08 -7.19 -4.35
CA ASP A 118 -8.28 -7.82 -4.91
C ASP A 118 -7.91 -8.91 -5.90
N MET A 119 -8.91 -9.72 -6.28
CA MET A 119 -8.80 -10.71 -7.35
C MET A 119 -9.12 -10.07 -8.70
N GLY A 120 -8.26 -10.32 -9.69
CA GLY A 120 -8.49 -9.78 -11.02
C GLY A 120 -7.39 -10.10 -12.02
N ALA A 121 -7.43 -9.40 -13.14
CA ALA A 121 -6.43 -9.47 -14.19
C ALA A 121 -5.94 -8.07 -14.56
N GLN A 122 -4.63 -7.93 -14.82
CA GLN A 122 -4.07 -6.67 -15.30
C GLN A 122 -3.08 -6.87 -16.44
N LEU A 123 -3.00 -5.89 -17.30
CA LEU A 123 -1.91 -5.66 -18.23
C LEU A 123 -1.01 -4.57 -17.66
N PHE A 124 0.29 -4.76 -17.79
CA PHE A 124 1.26 -3.76 -17.36
C PHE A 124 2.55 -3.86 -18.16
N GLY A 125 3.31 -2.78 -18.19
CA GLY A 125 4.58 -2.73 -18.91
C GLY A 125 5.27 -1.40 -18.78
N GLY A 126 6.41 -1.27 -19.48
CA GLY A 126 7.19 -0.06 -19.45
C GLY A 126 7.84 0.25 -20.79
N PHE A 127 7.90 1.53 -21.11
CA PHE A 127 8.46 2.08 -22.33
C PHE A 127 9.67 2.97 -22.06
N PHE A 128 10.49 3.18 -23.09
CA PHE A 128 11.62 4.09 -23.06
C PHE A 128 12.64 3.71 -21.97
N ARG A 129 13.25 2.53 -22.12
CA ARG A 129 14.28 2.05 -21.16
C ARG A 129 15.51 2.96 -21.13
N ARG A 130 15.90 3.33 -19.92
CA ARG A 130 17.12 4.09 -19.64
C ARG A 130 17.74 3.62 -18.32
N ASP A 131 19.04 3.36 -18.32
CA ASP A 131 19.82 3.01 -17.13
C ASP A 131 19.18 1.93 -16.23
N GLY A 132 18.57 0.90 -16.84
CA GLY A 132 17.98 -0.23 -16.13
C GLY A 132 16.52 -0.04 -15.64
N TYR A 133 15.88 1.08 -15.94
CA TYR A 133 14.45 1.33 -15.65
C TYR A 133 13.70 1.86 -16.86
N SER A 134 12.37 1.70 -16.87
CA SER A 134 11.50 2.29 -17.89
C SER A 134 11.05 3.68 -17.45
N ILE A 135 11.15 4.66 -18.35
CA ILE A 135 10.74 6.05 -18.06
C ILE A 135 9.23 6.15 -17.89
N LEU A 136 8.45 5.48 -18.75
CA LEU A 136 7.00 5.45 -18.68
C LEU A 136 6.55 4.04 -18.36
N ASN A 137 5.75 3.87 -17.29
CA ASN A 137 5.15 2.58 -16.93
C ASN A 137 3.65 2.73 -16.81
N TYR A 138 2.93 1.70 -17.19
CA TYR A 138 1.47 1.64 -17.09
C TYR A 138 1.00 0.35 -16.44
N ASN A 139 -0.12 0.43 -15.77
CA ASN A 139 -0.93 -0.69 -15.31
C ASN A 139 -2.39 -0.40 -15.65
N ILE A 140 -3.11 -1.36 -16.15
CA ILE A 140 -4.56 -1.31 -16.34
C ILE A 140 -5.12 -2.70 -16.05
N GLY A 141 -6.14 -2.78 -15.21
CA GLY A 141 -6.71 -4.06 -14.81
C GLY A 141 -8.18 -3.99 -14.49
N VAL A 142 -8.77 -5.17 -14.44
CA VAL A 142 -10.16 -5.42 -14.04
C VAL A 142 -10.16 -6.33 -12.83
N PHE A 143 -10.99 -6.01 -11.83
CA PHE A 143 -10.99 -6.65 -10.52
C PHE A 143 -12.43 -6.93 -10.07
N ASN A 144 -12.59 -7.81 -9.07
CA ASN A 144 -13.90 -8.10 -8.51
C ASN A 144 -14.51 -6.94 -7.69
N GLY A 145 -13.68 -6.13 -7.03
CA GLY A 145 -14.16 -5.03 -6.20
C GLY A 145 -14.52 -5.41 -4.77
N GLU A 146 -14.41 -6.67 -4.38
CA GLU A 146 -14.86 -7.19 -3.07
C GLU A 146 -13.72 -7.40 -2.06
N GLY A 147 -12.47 -7.16 -2.48
CA GLY A 147 -11.28 -7.32 -1.64
C GLY A 147 -10.78 -8.76 -1.52
N LEU A 148 -9.99 -9.01 -0.46
CA LEU A 148 -9.25 -10.25 -0.27
C LEU A 148 -10.13 -11.49 -0.11
N ASN A 149 -9.86 -12.53 -0.90
CA ASN A 149 -10.43 -13.87 -0.83
C ASN A 149 -11.96 -13.90 -0.99
N VAL A 150 -12.55 -12.85 -1.55
CA VAL A 150 -14.00 -12.74 -1.73
C VAL A 150 -14.35 -12.83 -3.21
N ARG A 151 -15.28 -13.70 -3.54
CA ARG A 151 -15.86 -13.74 -4.88
C ARG A 151 -16.78 -12.53 -5.06
N ASP A 152 -16.88 -12.10 -6.31
CA ASP A 152 -17.79 -11.02 -6.68
C ASP A 152 -19.25 -11.30 -6.26
N LYS A 153 -19.89 -10.30 -5.69
CA LYS A 153 -21.29 -10.34 -5.24
C LYS A 153 -22.25 -9.67 -6.22
N ASN A 154 -21.70 -9.04 -7.25
CA ASN A 154 -22.45 -8.38 -8.32
C ASN A 154 -21.91 -8.81 -9.70
N LYS A 155 -22.38 -8.20 -10.79
CA LYS A 155 -21.89 -8.49 -12.15
C LYS A 155 -20.94 -7.44 -12.68
N SER A 156 -20.76 -6.34 -11.94
CA SER A 156 -19.83 -5.27 -12.30
C SER A 156 -18.39 -5.70 -12.05
N LYS A 157 -17.45 -5.09 -12.76
CA LYS A 157 -16.02 -5.25 -12.51
C LYS A 157 -15.41 -3.89 -12.29
N ASP A 158 -14.56 -3.83 -11.29
CA ASP A 158 -13.81 -2.62 -10.99
C ASP A 158 -12.66 -2.46 -11.98
N VAL A 159 -12.47 -1.25 -12.48
CA VAL A 159 -11.36 -0.89 -13.37
C VAL A 159 -10.37 -0.06 -12.60
N VAL A 160 -9.10 -0.47 -12.63
CA VAL A 160 -8.01 0.28 -12.01
C VAL A 160 -6.93 0.54 -13.04
N ALA A 161 -6.49 1.80 -13.13
CA ALA A 161 -5.42 2.20 -14.02
C ALA A 161 -4.39 3.06 -13.26
N ARG A 162 -3.12 2.90 -13.61
CA ARG A 162 -2.02 3.70 -13.09
C ARG A 162 -1.01 4.01 -14.18
N LEU A 163 -0.59 5.26 -14.23
CA LEU A 163 0.51 5.72 -15.06
C LEU A 163 1.63 6.25 -14.16
N THR A 164 2.87 5.84 -14.47
CA THR A 164 4.05 6.25 -13.72
C THR A 164 5.11 6.79 -14.66
N LEU A 165 5.57 8.00 -14.42
CA LEU A 165 6.66 8.66 -15.14
C LEU A 165 7.88 8.75 -14.24
N LYS A 166 9.04 8.25 -14.71
CA LYS A 166 10.34 8.29 -14.03
C LYS A 166 11.34 9.11 -14.87
N PRO A 167 11.28 10.45 -14.81
CA PRO A 167 12.08 11.31 -15.68
C PRO A 167 13.56 11.31 -15.32
N ALA A 168 13.89 10.97 -14.08
CA ALA A 168 15.26 10.83 -13.58
C ALA A 168 15.36 9.71 -12.54
N ALA A 169 16.56 9.20 -12.32
CA ALA A 169 16.80 8.17 -11.31
C ALA A 169 16.40 8.67 -9.92
N GLY A 170 15.55 7.89 -9.24
CA GLY A 170 14.98 8.22 -7.92
C GLY A 170 13.75 9.13 -7.97
N LEU A 171 13.44 9.80 -9.08
CA LEU A 171 12.25 10.65 -9.22
C LEU A 171 11.14 9.91 -9.94
N GLN A 172 9.95 9.91 -9.35
CA GLN A 172 8.75 9.30 -9.88
C GLN A 172 7.54 10.22 -9.71
N LEU A 173 6.75 10.35 -10.76
CA LEU A 173 5.42 10.95 -10.74
C LEU A 173 4.41 9.85 -11.05
N ALA A 174 3.30 9.81 -10.34
CA ALA A 174 2.28 8.78 -10.55
C ALA A 174 0.87 9.38 -10.52
N GLY A 175 0.03 8.91 -11.44
CA GLY A 175 -1.41 9.14 -11.44
C GLY A 175 -2.14 7.80 -11.39
N SER A 176 -3.21 7.69 -10.63
CA SER A 176 -4.01 6.49 -10.45
C SER A 176 -5.49 6.80 -10.59
N TYR A 177 -6.22 5.89 -11.19
CA TYR A 177 -7.67 5.94 -11.34
C TYR A 177 -8.28 4.61 -10.92
N TYR A 178 -9.38 4.67 -10.22
CA TYR A 178 -10.20 3.51 -9.83
C TYR A 178 -11.66 3.85 -10.06
N TRP A 179 -12.38 2.97 -10.71
CA TRP A 179 -13.82 2.98 -10.86
C TRP A 179 -14.38 1.60 -10.59
N GLY A 180 -15.44 1.51 -9.80
CA GLY A 180 -16.10 0.25 -9.51
C GLY A 180 -17.38 0.37 -8.71
N GLU A 181 -17.93 -0.80 -8.37
CA GLU A 181 -19.18 -0.95 -7.63
C GLU A 181 -19.04 -2.09 -6.62
N TYR A 182 -19.27 -1.79 -5.35
CA TYR A 182 -19.07 -2.71 -4.23
C TYR A 182 -20.38 -3.36 -3.75
N GLY A 183 -20.32 -4.66 -3.50
CA GLY A 183 -21.39 -5.43 -2.87
C GLY A 183 -22.61 -5.64 -3.78
N ALA A 184 -23.61 -6.32 -3.24
CA ALA A 184 -24.84 -6.67 -3.96
C ALA A 184 -25.67 -5.44 -4.36
N ASP A 185 -25.52 -4.34 -3.65
CA ASP A 185 -26.24 -3.09 -3.86
C ASP A 185 -25.57 -2.15 -4.87
N TYR A 186 -24.47 -2.60 -5.50
CA TYR A 186 -23.71 -1.83 -6.50
C TYR A 186 -23.28 -0.44 -5.98
N LEU A 187 -22.79 -0.38 -4.74
CA LEU A 187 -22.32 0.86 -4.14
C LEU A 187 -21.17 1.46 -4.97
N LYS A 188 -21.42 2.57 -5.63
CA LYS A 188 -20.44 3.24 -6.48
C LYS A 188 -19.18 3.61 -5.72
N ARG A 189 -18.02 3.30 -6.32
CA ARG A 189 -16.69 3.69 -5.83
C ARG A 189 -15.86 4.28 -6.95
N VAL A 190 -15.46 5.53 -6.82
CA VAL A 190 -14.55 6.18 -7.75
C VAL A 190 -13.40 6.78 -6.95
N ARG A 191 -12.18 6.60 -7.41
CA ARG A 191 -10.97 7.15 -6.75
C ARG A 191 -10.04 7.75 -7.78
N TYR A 192 -9.41 8.85 -7.40
CA TYR A 192 -8.33 9.49 -8.14
C TYR A 192 -7.15 9.67 -7.20
N GLY A 193 -5.95 9.41 -7.67
CA GLY A 193 -4.72 9.64 -6.94
C GLY A 193 -3.67 10.28 -7.83
N ALA A 194 -2.94 11.25 -7.29
CA ALA A 194 -1.80 11.85 -7.96
C ALA A 194 -0.70 12.17 -6.94
N GLY A 195 0.53 11.82 -7.25
CA GLY A 195 1.64 12.02 -6.34
C GLY A 195 3.01 11.99 -6.98
N ALA A 196 4.00 12.31 -6.17
CA ALA A 196 5.40 12.29 -6.53
C ALA A 196 6.24 11.64 -5.43
N CYS A 197 7.33 11.01 -5.83
CA CYS A 197 8.29 10.39 -4.92
C CYS A 197 9.70 10.69 -5.42
N TYR A 198 10.59 11.09 -4.51
CA TYR A 198 12.03 11.11 -4.73
C TYR A 198 12.71 10.28 -3.65
N ASP A 199 13.32 9.18 -4.08
CA ASP A 199 14.04 8.24 -3.20
C ASP A 199 15.42 7.93 -3.83
N ARG A 200 16.42 8.72 -3.45
CA ARG A 200 17.81 8.54 -3.92
C ARG A 200 18.83 9.05 -2.93
N GLY A 201 19.89 8.26 -2.74
CA GLY A 201 20.94 8.60 -1.78
C GLY A 201 20.38 8.71 -0.36
N PRO A 202 20.70 9.78 0.38
CA PRO A 202 20.17 9.96 1.72
C PRO A 202 18.72 10.43 1.77
N VAL A 203 18.20 11.02 0.70
CA VAL A 203 16.92 11.73 0.68
C VAL A 203 15.76 10.78 0.38
N VAL A 204 14.71 10.86 1.18
CA VAL A 204 13.41 10.22 0.94
C VAL A 204 12.33 11.29 1.08
N VAL A 205 11.68 11.67 -0.01
CA VAL A 205 10.57 12.64 -0.01
C VAL A 205 9.48 12.11 -0.90
N ARG A 206 8.24 12.12 -0.43
CA ARG A 206 7.08 11.78 -1.24
C ARG A 206 5.80 12.40 -0.71
N GLY A 207 4.82 12.49 -1.59
CA GLY A 207 3.49 12.93 -1.23
C GLY A 207 2.50 12.50 -2.29
N GLU A 208 1.26 12.33 -1.88
CA GLU A 208 0.16 11.94 -2.75
C GLU A 208 -1.14 12.52 -2.26
N TYR A 209 -1.97 13.00 -3.16
CA TYR A 209 -3.35 13.37 -2.95
C TYR A 209 -4.24 12.27 -3.48
N ILE A 210 -5.23 11.84 -2.68
CA ILE A 210 -6.22 10.84 -3.06
C ILE A 210 -7.60 11.40 -2.71
N CYS A 211 -8.51 11.39 -3.67
CA CYS A 211 -9.91 11.74 -3.47
C CYS A 211 -10.82 10.72 -4.14
N GLY A 212 -12.08 10.73 -3.76
CA GLY A 212 -13.07 9.86 -4.39
C GLY A 212 -14.44 9.90 -3.78
N THR A 213 -15.34 9.17 -4.41
CA THR A 213 -16.75 9.05 -4.02
C THR A 213 -17.01 7.61 -3.59
N THR A 214 -17.72 7.42 -2.47
CA THR A 214 -18.26 6.13 -2.00
C THR A 214 -19.76 6.30 -1.79
N GLY A 215 -20.57 5.70 -2.69
CA GLY A 215 -22.02 6.04 -2.75
C GLY A 215 -22.20 7.53 -3.06
N ASP A 216 -22.78 8.26 -2.11
CA ASP A 216 -22.98 9.71 -2.19
C ASP A 216 -21.97 10.50 -1.35
N LEU A 217 -20.98 9.82 -0.76
CA LEU A 217 -19.99 10.42 0.12
C LEU A 217 -18.72 10.76 -0.66
N ASP A 218 -18.42 12.05 -0.81
CA ASP A 218 -17.17 12.54 -1.35
C ASP A 218 -16.14 12.72 -0.22
N SER A 219 -14.96 12.17 -0.44
CA SER A 219 -13.86 12.17 0.52
C SER A 219 -12.55 12.54 -0.15
N GLU A 220 -11.64 13.14 0.61
CA GLU A 220 -10.32 13.51 0.10
C GLU A 220 -9.27 13.51 1.21
N GLY A 221 -8.02 13.33 0.83
CA GLY A 221 -6.91 13.42 1.74
C GLY A 221 -5.58 13.47 1.01
N TRP A 222 -4.55 13.88 1.73
CA TRP A 222 -3.20 13.89 1.21
C TRP A 222 -2.19 13.65 2.31
N TYR A 223 -1.00 13.26 1.91
CA TYR A 223 0.12 13.11 2.82
C TYR A 223 1.40 13.66 2.21
N ALA A 224 2.34 14.02 3.07
CA ALA A 224 3.71 14.32 2.72
C ALA A 224 4.66 13.62 3.69
N VAL A 225 5.70 13.02 3.15
CA VAL A 225 6.76 12.32 3.88
C VAL A 225 8.10 12.96 3.58
N ALA A 226 8.92 13.16 4.61
CA ALA A 226 10.33 13.51 4.48
C ALA A 226 11.16 12.61 5.39
N GLY A 227 12.22 12.03 4.85
CA GLY A 227 13.15 11.17 5.58
C GLY A 227 14.59 11.38 5.12
N TRP A 228 15.52 11.05 6.01
CA TRP A 228 16.95 11.18 5.73
C TRP A 228 17.71 9.95 6.22
N ARG A 229 18.36 9.23 5.32
CA ARG A 229 19.24 8.10 5.68
C ARG A 229 20.53 8.63 6.28
N VAL A 230 20.52 8.77 7.62
CA VAL A 230 21.70 9.24 8.38
C VAL A 230 22.88 8.27 8.21
N THR A 231 22.55 6.99 8.21
CA THR A 231 23.48 5.88 7.90
C THR A 231 22.81 4.87 6.96
N LYS A 232 23.53 3.82 6.56
CA LYS A 232 22.93 2.70 5.80
C LYS A 232 21.87 1.92 6.60
N THR A 233 21.84 2.08 7.92
CA THR A 233 20.99 1.32 8.83
C THR A 233 19.98 2.18 9.59
N LEU A 234 20.09 3.52 9.55
CA LEU A 234 19.28 4.42 10.35
C LEU A 234 18.59 5.47 9.48
N LEU A 235 17.27 5.51 9.56
CA LEU A 235 16.40 6.41 8.79
C LEU A 235 15.35 7.04 9.72
N PRO A 236 15.56 8.26 10.23
CA PRO A 236 14.50 9.11 10.74
C PRO A 236 13.62 9.62 9.58
N ALA A 237 12.32 9.70 9.82
CA ALA A 237 11.34 10.23 8.89
C ALA A 237 10.20 10.92 9.62
N VAL A 238 9.55 11.87 8.95
CA VAL A 238 8.33 12.52 9.42
C VAL A 238 7.26 12.42 8.35
N ARG A 239 6.00 12.34 8.78
CA ARG A 239 4.84 12.36 7.91
C ARG A 239 3.78 13.29 8.47
N TYR A 240 3.27 14.13 7.62
CA TYR A 240 2.00 14.82 7.77
C TYR A 240 0.99 14.10 6.89
N ASP A 241 -0.16 13.72 7.42
CA ASP A 241 -1.26 13.21 6.61
C ASP A 241 -2.61 13.70 7.14
N THR A 242 -3.53 14.02 6.24
CA THR A 242 -4.85 14.51 6.56
C THR A 242 -5.90 13.85 5.67
N PHE A 243 -7.06 13.61 6.24
CA PHE A 243 -8.19 13.02 5.54
C PHE A 243 -9.49 13.69 5.96
N LEU A 244 -10.28 14.09 4.97
CA LEU A 244 -11.61 14.64 5.12
C LEU A 244 -12.61 13.59 4.65
N GLU A 245 -13.24 12.91 5.59
CA GLU A 245 -14.14 11.79 5.29
C GLU A 245 -15.38 12.23 4.52
N ASN A 246 -15.91 13.40 4.86
CA ASN A 246 -17.01 14.02 4.13
C ASN A 246 -16.60 15.44 3.72
N SER A 247 -16.37 15.66 2.43
CA SER A 247 -15.91 16.94 1.89
C SER A 247 -16.89 18.11 2.16
N ALA A 248 -18.17 17.81 2.40
CA ALA A 248 -19.17 18.81 2.79
C ALA A 248 -19.12 19.16 4.30
N ARG A 249 -18.33 18.43 5.12
CA ARG A 249 -18.30 18.60 6.57
C ARG A 249 -16.87 18.72 7.09
N SER A 250 -16.39 19.92 7.30
CA SER A 250 -15.02 20.17 7.80
C SER A 250 -14.72 19.49 9.16
N SER A 251 -15.76 19.26 9.99
CA SER A 251 -15.63 18.52 11.26
C SER A 251 -15.32 17.04 11.12
N SER A 252 -15.42 16.46 9.93
CA SER A 252 -15.03 15.07 9.64
C SER A 252 -13.52 14.90 9.32
N ARG A 253 -12.72 15.96 9.50
CA ARG A 253 -11.28 15.92 9.23
C ARG A 253 -10.53 15.28 10.38
N GLN A 254 -9.64 14.38 10.03
CA GLN A 254 -8.56 13.88 10.88
C GLN A 254 -7.22 14.26 10.27
N THR A 255 -6.28 14.67 11.11
CA THR A 255 -4.90 15.00 10.72
C THR A 255 -3.94 14.26 11.63
N ASN A 256 -2.96 13.56 11.06
CA ASN A 256 -1.93 12.86 11.81
C ASN A 256 -0.56 13.47 11.55
N TYR A 257 0.17 13.70 12.63
CA TYR A 257 1.57 14.12 12.64
C TYR A 257 2.41 12.96 13.14
N THR A 258 3.19 12.33 12.28
CA THR A 258 3.97 11.15 12.65
C THR A 258 5.46 11.42 12.55
N ALA A 259 6.20 11.12 13.62
CA ALA A 259 7.65 10.99 13.61
C ALA A 259 8.03 9.51 13.71
N ALA A 260 8.97 9.06 12.91
CA ALA A 260 9.39 7.68 12.84
C ALA A 260 10.91 7.56 12.86
N LEU A 261 11.40 6.53 13.52
CA LEU A 261 12.79 6.11 13.47
C LEU A 261 12.84 4.64 13.06
N THR A 262 13.42 4.37 11.89
CA THR A 262 13.68 3.01 11.41
C THR A 262 15.16 2.70 11.58
N TRP A 263 15.46 1.58 12.28
CA TRP A 263 16.80 1.05 12.44
C TRP A 263 16.87 -0.40 11.97
N GLN A 264 17.72 -0.68 11.02
CA GLN A 264 17.94 -2.02 10.45
C GLN A 264 19.43 -2.39 10.56
N PRO A 265 19.89 -2.84 11.75
CA PRO A 265 21.30 -3.14 12.00
C PRO A 265 21.83 -4.26 11.12
N VAL A 266 20.99 -5.23 10.81
CA VAL A 266 21.28 -6.38 9.93
C VAL A 266 20.11 -6.68 9.03
N LYS A 267 20.32 -7.41 7.94
CA LYS A 267 19.26 -7.70 6.95
C LYS A 267 18.06 -8.48 7.50
N TYR A 268 18.23 -9.18 8.62
CA TYR A 268 17.20 -10.03 9.24
C TYR A 268 16.38 -9.34 10.33
N LEU A 269 16.85 -8.19 10.84
CA LEU A 269 16.21 -7.49 11.96
C LEU A 269 15.99 -6.03 11.60
N ARG A 270 14.74 -5.58 11.75
CA ARG A 270 14.34 -4.19 11.62
C ARG A 270 13.53 -3.75 12.83
N CYS A 271 13.89 -2.61 13.38
CA CYS A 271 13.22 -1.97 14.50
C CYS A 271 12.61 -0.65 14.02
N GLN A 272 11.38 -0.38 14.40
CA GLN A 272 10.69 0.87 14.07
C GLN A 272 10.05 1.44 15.33
N LEU A 273 10.31 2.71 15.60
CA LEU A 273 9.65 3.48 16.65
C LEU A 273 8.88 4.61 15.98
N ASN A 274 7.60 4.70 16.23
CA ASN A 274 6.74 5.77 15.75
C ASN A 274 6.09 6.50 16.91
N TYR A 275 6.02 7.82 16.80
CA TYR A 275 5.12 8.67 17.55
C TYR A 275 4.15 9.33 16.59
N THR A 276 2.86 9.22 16.87
CA THR A 276 1.80 9.86 16.08
C THR A 276 0.91 10.69 17.01
N TYR A 277 0.71 11.96 16.68
CA TYR A 277 -0.35 12.75 17.24
C TYR A 277 -1.51 12.81 16.25
N GLU A 278 -2.68 12.34 16.69
CA GLU A 278 -3.92 12.33 15.92
C GLU A 278 -4.76 13.52 16.35
N ASP A 279 -5.07 14.42 15.41
CA ASP A 279 -5.88 15.61 15.61
C ASP A 279 -7.21 15.46 14.88
N TYR A 280 -8.29 15.74 15.58
CA TYR A 280 -9.66 15.61 15.09
C TYR A 280 -10.34 16.97 15.06
N ALA A 281 -10.91 17.36 13.91
CA ALA A 281 -11.64 18.63 13.77
C ALA A 281 -13.01 18.62 14.47
N ALA A 282 -13.52 17.46 14.86
CA ALA A 282 -14.75 17.33 15.65
C ALA A 282 -14.52 17.89 17.06
N ARG A 283 -15.42 18.78 17.53
CA ARG A 283 -15.24 19.51 18.80
C ARG A 283 -15.33 18.63 20.06
N ASP A 284 -15.96 17.47 19.93
CA ASP A 284 -16.21 16.49 21.01
C ASP A 284 -15.17 15.37 21.04
N VAL A 285 -14.21 15.40 20.15
CA VAL A 285 -13.13 14.40 20.07
C VAL A 285 -11.79 15.05 20.43
N SER A 286 -11.19 14.61 21.51
CA SER A 286 -9.83 15.04 21.90
C SER A 286 -8.79 14.42 20.99
N GLY A 287 -7.68 15.13 20.80
CA GLY A 287 -6.49 14.56 20.16
C GLY A 287 -5.98 13.34 20.93
N ASN A 288 -5.27 12.45 20.23
CA ASN A 288 -4.75 11.20 20.78
C ASN A 288 -3.27 11.07 20.48
N ASN A 289 -2.49 10.72 21.50
CA ASN A 289 -1.06 10.41 21.37
C ASN A 289 -0.88 8.91 21.21
N VAL A 290 -0.13 8.48 20.21
CA VAL A 290 0.17 7.06 19.97
C VAL A 290 1.67 6.88 19.84
N VAL A 291 2.23 5.98 20.64
CA VAL A 291 3.63 5.53 20.56
C VAL A 291 3.63 4.05 20.21
N ALA A 292 4.26 3.68 19.11
CA ALA A 292 4.34 2.29 18.69
C ALA A 292 5.79 1.88 18.43
N LEU A 293 6.19 0.75 19.01
CA LEU A 293 7.45 0.07 18.76
C LEU A 293 7.16 -1.24 18.02
N MET A 294 7.79 -1.46 16.87
CA MET A 294 7.65 -2.70 16.09
C MET A 294 9.01 -3.32 15.77
N LEU A 295 9.09 -4.62 15.99
CA LEU A 295 10.22 -5.45 15.58
C LEU A 295 9.81 -6.33 14.39
N SER A 296 10.65 -6.40 13.38
CA SER A 296 10.49 -7.29 12.23
C SER A 296 11.66 -8.27 12.16
N GLY A 297 11.35 -9.56 12.27
CA GLY A 297 12.26 -10.66 11.96
C GLY A 297 12.03 -11.09 10.50
N ILE A 298 13.10 -11.15 9.69
CA ILE A 298 13.03 -11.39 8.23
C ILE A 298 13.87 -12.63 7.90
N PHE A 299 13.36 -13.57 7.13
CA PHE A 299 14.03 -14.82 6.74
C PHE A 299 13.73 -15.23 5.30
#